data_3dbb5bc6da883c50fcd9f237a5b56479
#
_entry.id   3dbb5bc6da883c50fcd9f237a5b56479
#
_cell.length_a   1.000
_cell.length_b   1.000
_cell.length_c   1.000
_cell.angle_alpha   90.00
_cell.angle_beta   90.00
_cell.angle_gamma   90.00
#
_symmetry.space_group_name_H-M   'P 1'
#
loop_
_entity.id
_entity.type
_entity.pdbx_description
1 polymer ?
#
loop_
_entity_poly.entity_id
_entity_poly.type
_entity_poly.pdbx_seq_one_letter_code
_entity_poly.pdbx_strand_id
1 'polypeptide(L)'
;MQVATGKSILNGIAIGPLRIYKKVEAQTAVSSTLTPEEEYARFDAARVKAQEQLGVLYDKALDEVGEDNAAIFEIHQMMLDDDDYLDAVRGILETQGATAEYAASATGENFAAAFAAMEDEYMRARAADVKDISRRVVNVLLGVGDADMMADQPAILVADDLTPSETVQLDKTKLLGFITRHGSSNSHTAILARTMNIPALVGVDFQDEWDGKLAVIDGYNHCVYIEPAPELLSAMEEKRSNDLKQEALLQSLKKKPNITLDGKEIKVYANIGNAGDVGLVLQNDAQGIGLFRSEFLYLDSQDYPSEDQQFMLYKRVVETMAGKKVIIRTLDIGADKQADYFGLDKEENPALGYRAIRICLTRKEIFKTQLRAILRASAFGTVSVMFPMIISVREVRDAKEILEECRAELEERGVAMGSVEIGIMVETPAAVLLADELAEEVEFFSLGTNDLTQYTLAIDRQNPKLDNFYDSHHPAVLRMIRHTIEAGHRHGCWVGICGELGADQTLTETFLRYGVDELSVSPSSVLPLRKIIRSLDLSKESQD
;
A
#
# COMPACT_ATOMS: atom_id res chain seq x y z
N MET A 1 19.00 -5.78 -31.24
CA MET A 1 18.21 -6.03 -30.01
C MET A 1 19.16 -6.00 -28.81
N GLN A 2 18.89 -5.13 -27.84
CA GLN A 2 19.55 -5.12 -26.54
C GLN A 2 18.51 -5.51 -25.48
N VAL A 3 18.95 -6.08 -24.37
CA VAL A 3 18.06 -6.45 -23.24
C VAL A 3 18.69 -5.92 -21.97
N ALA A 4 17.89 -5.23 -21.16
CA ALA A 4 18.28 -4.83 -19.82
C ALA A 4 17.24 -5.34 -18.82
N THR A 5 17.69 -5.60 -17.61
CA THR A 5 16.84 -6.14 -16.52
C THR A 5 16.68 -5.12 -15.41
N GLY A 6 15.56 -5.17 -14.73
CA GLY A 6 15.24 -4.35 -13.58
C GLY A 6 14.26 -5.06 -12.67
N LYS A 7 13.77 -4.37 -11.65
CA LYS A 7 12.71 -4.86 -10.78
C LYS A 7 11.37 -4.34 -11.30
N SER A 8 10.42 -5.23 -11.59
CA SER A 8 9.07 -4.82 -11.99
C SER A 8 8.32 -4.25 -10.79
N ILE A 9 7.66 -3.12 -11.02
CA ILE A 9 6.75 -2.48 -10.06
C ILE A 9 5.31 -2.90 -10.33
N LEU A 10 4.95 -2.99 -11.61
CA LEU A 10 3.66 -3.46 -12.08
C LEU A 10 3.87 -4.33 -13.32
N ASN A 11 3.29 -5.53 -13.29
CA ASN A 11 3.34 -6.44 -14.41
C ASN A 11 2.49 -5.91 -15.57
N GLY A 12 2.95 -6.14 -16.80
CA GLY A 12 2.28 -5.72 -18.00
C GLY A 12 3.26 -5.52 -19.14
N ILE A 13 2.72 -5.26 -20.33
CA ILE A 13 3.50 -5.00 -21.54
C ILE A 13 3.30 -3.54 -21.97
N ALA A 14 4.38 -2.77 -22.06
CA ALA A 14 4.37 -1.47 -22.70
C ALA A 14 5.23 -1.50 -23.96
N ILE A 15 4.72 -0.92 -25.05
CA ILE A 15 5.40 -0.89 -26.34
C ILE A 15 5.36 0.55 -26.86
N GLY A 16 6.51 1.13 -27.11
CA GLY A 16 6.63 2.49 -27.63
C GLY A 16 8.06 2.99 -27.72
N PRO A 17 8.27 4.20 -28.25
CA PRO A 17 9.57 4.83 -28.25
C PRO A 17 10.01 5.16 -26.83
N LEU A 18 11.29 5.03 -26.54
CA LEU A 18 11.88 5.51 -25.30
C LEU A 18 12.05 7.03 -25.35
N ARG A 19 11.74 7.69 -24.25
CA ARG A 19 12.02 9.10 -24.05
C ARG A 19 12.88 9.27 -22.80
N ILE A 20 14.15 9.64 -23.00
CA ILE A 20 15.08 9.86 -21.90
C ILE A 20 14.89 11.27 -21.36
N TYR A 21 14.41 11.35 -20.11
CA TYR A 21 14.34 12.59 -19.39
C TYR A 21 15.64 12.84 -18.64
N LYS A 22 16.34 13.88 -19.02
CA LYS A 22 17.54 14.36 -18.34
C LYS A 22 17.20 15.60 -17.55
N LYS A 23 17.48 15.56 -16.26
CA LYS A 23 17.40 16.76 -15.42
C LYS A 23 18.43 17.77 -15.92
N VAL A 24 17.95 18.93 -16.31
CA VAL A 24 18.87 20.03 -16.68
C VAL A 24 19.53 20.54 -15.39
N GLU A 25 20.81 20.26 -15.22
CA GLU A 25 21.60 20.91 -14.20
C GLU A 25 21.82 22.34 -14.63
N ALA A 26 21.15 23.26 -13.97
CA ALA A 26 21.38 24.69 -14.21
C ALA A 26 22.80 25.06 -13.75
N GLN A 27 23.65 25.45 -14.67
CA GLN A 27 24.95 26.03 -14.30
C GLN A 27 24.68 27.39 -13.64
N THR A 28 24.81 27.43 -12.32
CA THR A 28 24.64 28.65 -11.53
C THR A 28 25.99 29.38 -11.43
N ALA A 29 26.01 30.66 -11.77
CA ALA A 29 27.21 31.48 -11.54
C ALA A 29 27.43 31.59 -10.02
N VAL A 30 28.64 31.32 -9.57
CA VAL A 30 28.97 31.31 -8.13
C VAL A 30 28.98 32.73 -7.56
N SER A 31 29.49 33.73 -8.29
CA SER A 31 29.68 35.10 -7.80
C SER A 31 28.62 36.04 -8.35
N SER A 32 28.07 36.89 -7.50
CA SER A 32 27.15 37.96 -7.87
C SER A 32 27.83 39.32 -7.97
N THR A 33 27.25 40.22 -8.76
CA THR A 33 27.58 41.66 -8.79
C THR A 33 26.60 42.48 -7.95
N LEU A 34 25.54 41.86 -7.41
CA LEU A 34 24.56 42.49 -6.53
C LEU A 34 25.01 42.38 -5.06
N THR A 35 24.39 43.16 -4.19
CA THR A 35 24.61 43.02 -2.75
C THR A 35 23.93 41.76 -2.21
N PRO A 36 24.38 41.23 -1.07
CA PRO A 36 23.71 40.08 -0.44
C PRO A 36 22.21 40.32 -0.17
N GLU A 37 21.82 41.54 0.20
CA GLU A 37 20.44 41.92 0.42
C GLU A 37 19.59 41.88 -0.86
N GLU A 38 20.18 42.37 -1.98
CA GLU A 38 19.49 42.32 -3.28
C GLU A 38 19.36 40.88 -3.79
N GLU A 39 20.35 40.03 -3.60
CA GLU A 39 20.28 38.62 -3.94
C GLU A 39 19.27 37.88 -3.03
N TYR A 40 19.23 38.20 -1.73
CA TYR A 40 18.23 37.62 -0.85
C TYR A 40 16.81 38.03 -1.25
N ALA A 41 16.59 39.27 -1.65
CA ALA A 41 15.28 39.71 -2.16
C ALA A 41 14.84 38.96 -3.44
N ARG A 42 15.82 38.66 -4.34
CA ARG A 42 15.57 37.81 -5.53
C ARG A 42 15.19 36.40 -5.12
N PHE A 43 15.92 35.80 -4.17
CA PHE A 43 15.64 34.48 -3.63
C PHE A 43 14.26 34.45 -3.00
N ASP A 44 13.92 35.40 -2.13
CA ASP A 44 12.64 35.42 -1.43
C ASP A 44 11.45 35.55 -2.40
N ALA A 45 11.55 36.41 -3.41
CA ALA A 45 10.56 36.51 -4.46
C ALA A 45 10.37 35.19 -5.25
N ALA A 46 11.47 34.49 -5.53
CA ALA A 46 11.43 33.20 -6.21
C ALA A 46 10.87 32.09 -5.30
N ARG A 47 11.19 32.11 -4.01
CA ARG A 47 10.65 31.21 -2.98
C ARG A 47 9.11 31.29 -2.91
N VAL A 48 8.59 32.51 -2.79
CA VAL A 48 7.11 32.73 -2.76
C VAL A 48 6.46 32.17 -4.02
N LYS A 49 7.05 32.44 -5.18
CA LYS A 49 6.51 31.91 -6.45
C LYS A 49 6.62 30.37 -6.53
N ALA A 50 7.67 29.78 -5.98
CA ALA A 50 7.82 28.33 -5.90
C ALA A 50 6.75 27.71 -4.99
N GLN A 51 6.39 28.36 -3.87
CA GLN A 51 5.31 27.94 -3.00
C GLN A 51 3.94 28.02 -3.70
N GLU A 52 3.68 29.07 -4.48
CA GLU A 52 2.44 29.16 -5.29
C GLU A 52 2.36 27.99 -6.29
N GLN A 53 3.47 27.65 -6.94
CA GLN A 53 3.53 26.49 -7.86
C GLN A 53 3.27 25.17 -7.12
N LEU A 54 3.82 25.01 -5.92
CA LEU A 54 3.57 23.81 -5.10
C LEU A 54 2.09 23.71 -4.68
N GLY A 55 1.43 24.84 -4.41
CA GLY A 55 0.00 24.87 -4.15
C GLY A 55 -0.83 24.37 -5.34
N VAL A 56 -0.47 24.78 -6.57
CA VAL A 56 -1.13 24.26 -7.79
C VAL A 56 -0.90 22.75 -7.95
N LEU A 57 0.31 22.26 -7.62
CA LEU A 57 0.60 20.82 -7.66
C LEU A 57 -0.15 20.05 -6.59
N TYR A 58 -0.34 20.62 -5.41
CA TYR A 58 -1.18 20.05 -4.36
C TYR A 58 -2.61 19.82 -4.84
N ASP A 59 -3.24 20.86 -5.40
CA ASP A 59 -4.61 20.79 -5.91
C ASP A 59 -4.73 19.70 -7.00
N LYS A 60 -3.78 19.67 -7.94
CA LYS A 60 -3.74 18.65 -8.99
C LYS A 60 -3.55 17.24 -8.42
N ALA A 61 -2.63 17.07 -7.47
CA ALA A 61 -2.37 15.79 -6.83
C ALA A 61 -3.58 15.31 -6.00
N LEU A 62 -4.27 16.22 -5.33
CA LEU A 62 -5.49 15.91 -4.56
C LEU A 62 -6.55 15.24 -5.44
N ASP A 63 -6.76 15.78 -6.64
CA ASP A 63 -7.74 15.23 -7.59
C ASP A 63 -7.27 13.90 -8.23
N GLU A 64 -5.97 13.73 -8.43
CA GLU A 64 -5.42 12.61 -9.22
C GLU A 64 -4.99 11.40 -8.41
N VAL A 65 -4.40 11.62 -7.23
CA VAL A 65 -3.77 10.56 -6.41
C VAL A 65 -4.22 10.56 -4.94
N GLY A 66 -5.09 11.50 -4.55
CA GLY A 66 -5.71 11.59 -3.23
C GLY A 66 -4.88 12.35 -2.20
N GLU A 67 -5.52 12.65 -1.06
CA GLU A 67 -5.04 13.55 0.00
C GLU A 67 -3.69 13.11 0.60
N ASP A 68 -3.54 11.80 0.89
CA ASP A 68 -2.33 11.27 1.50
C ASP A 68 -1.07 11.48 0.63
N ASN A 69 -1.21 11.38 -0.70
CA ASN A 69 -0.12 11.62 -1.64
C ASN A 69 0.05 13.12 -1.98
N ALA A 70 -1.01 13.91 -1.89
CA ALA A 70 -0.95 15.35 -2.10
C ALA A 70 -0.26 16.06 -0.93
N ALA A 71 -0.36 15.55 0.29
CA ALA A 71 0.23 16.14 1.51
C ALA A 71 1.75 16.41 1.39
N ILE A 72 2.47 15.70 0.51
CA ILE A 72 3.89 15.96 0.25
C ILE A 72 4.14 17.41 -0.20
N PHE A 73 3.23 18.00 -0.95
CA PHE A 73 3.39 19.39 -1.45
C PHE A 73 3.15 20.43 -0.37
N GLU A 74 2.31 20.15 0.64
CA GLU A 74 2.21 20.99 1.84
C GLU A 74 3.50 20.95 2.65
N ILE A 75 4.08 19.77 2.83
CA ILE A 75 5.38 19.61 3.49
C ILE A 75 6.47 20.38 2.73
N HIS A 76 6.48 20.30 1.39
CA HIS A 76 7.42 21.05 0.56
C HIS A 76 7.26 22.56 0.74
N GLN A 77 6.04 23.08 0.85
CA GLN A 77 5.79 24.50 1.13
C GLN A 77 6.33 24.87 2.52
N MET A 78 6.09 24.03 3.54
CA MET A 78 6.62 24.26 4.90
C MET A 78 8.14 24.24 4.94
N MET A 79 8.79 23.35 4.21
CA MET A 79 10.26 23.28 4.13
C MET A 79 10.87 24.53 3.49
N LEU A 80 10.18 25.19 2.56
CA LEU A 80 10.60 26.48 1.98
C LEU A 80 10.45 27.67 2.94
N ASP A 81 9.65 27.53 4.00
CA ASP A 81 9.47 28.51 5.08
C ASP A 81 10.27 28.19 6.34
N ASP A 82 11.05 27.11 6.33
CA ASP A 82 11.87 26.70 7.45
C ASP A 82 13.00 27.70 7.73
N ASP A 83 13.10 28.18 8.98
CA ASP A 83 14.07 29.19 9.38
C ASP A 83 15.52 28.72 9.15
N ASP A 84 15.84 27.45 9.41
CA ASP A 84 17.17 26.89 9.21
C ASP A 84 17.57 26.90 7.73
N TYR A 85 16.61 26.58 6.83
CA TYR A 85 16.81 26.63 5.39
C TYR A 85 17.04 28.08 4.91
N LEU A 86 16.24 29.04 5.37
CA LEU A 86 16.34 30.45 5.03
C LEU A 86 17.65 31.06 5.52
N ASP A 87 18.04 30.76 6.76
CA ASP A 87 19.29 31.24 7.35
C ASP A 87 20.52 30.64 6.65
N ALA A 88 20.47 29.38 6.22
CA ALA A 88 21.56 28.77 5.46
C ALA A 88 21.74 29.44 4.09
N VAL A 89 20.66 29.74 3.37
CA VAL A 89 20.71 30.50 2.11
C VAL A 89 21.34 31.88 2.35
N ARG A 90 20.84 32.61 3.36
CA ARG A 90 21.36 33.93 3.73
C ARG A 90 22.85 33.88 4.08
N GLY A 91 23.25 32.89 4.86
CA GLY A 91 24.65 32.69 5.24
C GLY A 91 25.60 32.51 4.03
N ILE A 92 25.16 31.78 3.00
CA ILE A 92 25.95 31.61 1.74
C ILE A 92 26.03 32.93 0.98
N LEU A 93 24.95 33.68 0.86
CA LEU A 93 24.93 34.98 0.19
C LEU A 93 25.89 35.98 0.85
N GLU A 94 25.85 36.10 2.18
CA GLU A 94 26.65 37.04 2.95
C GLU A 94 28.16 36.68 2.99
N THR A 95 28.45 35.37 3.13
CA THR A 95 29.85 34.94 3.33
C THR A 95 30.63 34.73 2.03
N GLN A 96 29.93 34.37 0.95
CA GLN A 96 30.54 34.00 -0.33
C GLN A 96 30.29 35.03 -1.45
N GLY A 97 29.41 36.01 -1.23
CA GLY A 97 29.00 36.95 -2.30
C GLY A 97 28.39 36.21 -3.49
N ALA A 98 27.61 35.18 -3.19
CA ALA A 98 27.07 34.26 -4.18
C ALA A 98 25.81 34.83 -4.85
N THR A 99 25.41 34.22 -5.98
CA THR A 99 24.09 34.46 -6.58
C THR A 99 23.00 33.72 -5.81
N ALA A 100 21.77 34.19 -5.89
CA ALA A 100 20.61 33.53 -5.29
C ALA A 100 20.43 32.08 -5.79
N GLU A 101 20.70 31.86 -7.08
CA GLU A 101 20.64 30.52 -7.71
C GLU A 101 21.66 29.56 -7.08
N TYR A 102 22.89 30.03 -6.91
CA TYR A 102 23.93 29.20 -6.30
C TYR A 102 23.65 28.95 -4.82
N ALA A 103 23.22 29.95 -4.07
CA ALA A 103 22.91 29.81 -2.64
C ALA A 103 21.79 28.83 -2.40
N ALA A 104 20.70 28.91 -3.18
CA ALA A 104 19.58 27.96 -3.09
C ALA A 104 20.01 26.53 -3.45
N SER A 105 20.79 26.36 -4.53
CA SER A 105 21.30 25.06 -4.96
C SER A 105 22.23 24.43 -3.92
N ALA A 106 23.21 25.19 -3.42
CA ALA A 106 24.17 24.72 -2.44
C ALA A 106 23.53 24.40 -1.09
N THR A 107 22.53 25.18 -0.65
CA THR A 107 21.75 24.87 0.56
C THR A 107 21.02 23.56 0.37
N GLY A 108 20.33 23.36 -0.76
CA GLY A 108 19.63 22.12 -1.07
C GLY A 108 20.54 20.90 -1.03
N GLU A 109 21.74 20.97 -1.63
CA GLU A 109 22.72 19.88 -1.59
C GLU A 109 23.24 19.59 -0.17
N ASN A 110 23.53 20.65 0.62
CA ASN A 110 24.01 20.50 1.99
C ASN A 110 22.97 19.84 2.90
N PHE A 111 21.72 20.29 2.86
CA PHE A 111 20.64 19.70 3.65
C PHE A 111 20.33 18.26 3.19
N ALA A 112 20.33 18.01 1.88
CA ALA A 112 20.13 16.66 1.36
C ALA A 112 21.24 15.71 1.80
N ALA A 113 22.50 16.16 1.81
CA ALA A 113 23.62 15.37 2.33
C ALA A 113 23.47 15.08 3.83
N ALA A 114 23.01 16.06 4.61
CA ALA A 114 22.74 15.89 6.04
C ALA A 114 21.63 14.88 6.29
N PHE A 115 20.49 14.98 5.60
CA PHE A 115 19.39 14.02 5.71
C PHE A 115 19.80 12.61 5.25
N ALA A 116 20.55 12.50 4.15
CA ALA A 116 21.03 11.21 3.65
C ALA A 116 21.97 10.49 4.63
N ALA A 117 22.65 11.23 5.51
CA ALA A 117 23.54 10.68 6.53
C ALA A 117 22.83 10.25 7.82
N MET A 118 21.53 10.51 7.97
CA MET A 118 20.75 10.13 9.15
C MET A 118 20.45 8.62 9.18
N GLU A 119 20.37 8.04 10.36
CA GLU A 119 20.03 6.62 10.53
C GLU A 119 18.56 6.34 10.26
N ASP A 120 17.68 7.29 10.51
CA ASP A 120 16.24 7.20 10.30
C ASP A 120 15.90 7.17 8.80
N GLU A 121 15.17 6.12 8.36
CA GLU A 121 14.81 5.90 6.95
C GLU A 121 13.86 6.98 6.41
N TYR A 122 12.94 7.46 7.25
CA TYR A 122 12.02 8.54 6.89
C TYR A 122 12.77 9.84 6.64
N MET A 123 13.71 10.19 7.52
CA MET A 123 14.55 11.39 7.36
C MET A 123 15.47 11.27 6.15
N ARG A 124 16.04 10.09 5.86
CA ARG A 124 16.82 9.87 4.62
C ARG A 124 16.00 10.11 3.35
N ALA A 125 14.73 9.74 3.35
CA ALA A 125 13.86 9.98 2.20
C ALA A 125 13.67 11.48 1.92
N ARG A 126 13.72 12.34 2.96
CA ARG A 126 13.60 13.80 2.84
C ARG A 126 14.76 14.45 2.06
N ALA A 127 15.89 13.77 1.89
CA ALA A 127 16.98 14.26 1.07
C ALA A 127 16.57 14.58 -0.38
N ALA A 128 15.67 13.75 -0.95
CA ALA A 128 15.12 13.99 -2.29
C ALA A 128 14.17 15.19 -2.32
N ASP A 129 13.38 15.38 -1.26
CA ASP A 129 12.41 16.47 -1.16
C ASP A 129 13.10 17.83 -1.10
N VAL A 130 14.17 17.97 -0.27
CA VAL A 130 14.95 19.21 -0.19
C VAL A 130 15.60 19.57 -1.53
N LYS A 131 16.10 18.59 -2.26
CA LYS A 131 16.62 18.81 -3.61
C LYS A 131 15.55 19.29 -4.58
N ASP A 132 14.34 18.74 -4.48
CA ASP A 132 13.22 19.12 -5.35
C ASP A 132 12.80 20.56 -5.12
N ILE A 133 12.58 20.97 -3.86
CA ILE A 133 12.20 22.35 -3.54
C ILE A 133 13.27 23.36 -3.91
N SER A 134 14.55 23.07 -3.61
CA SER A 134 15.65 23.96 -3.93
C SER A 134 15.82 24.14 -5.44
N ARG A 135 15.70 23.05 -6.22
CA ARG A 135 15.71 23.11 -7.68
C ARG A 135 14.57 23.94 -8.23
N ARG A 136 13.36 23.81 -7.64
CA ARG A 136 12.21 24.63 -8.04
C ARG A 136 12.47 26.10 -7.86
N VAL A 137 13.06 26.52 -6.73
CA VAL A 137 13.46 27.92 -6.51
C VAL A 137 14.48 28.38 -7.56
N VAL A 138 15.51 27.55 -7.85
CA VAL A 138 16.51 27.85 -8.88
C VAL A 138 15.86 27.99 -10.26
N ASN A 139 14.93 27.12 -10.64
CA ASN A 139 14.22 27.21 -11.91
C ASN A 139 13.42 28.51 -12.02
N VAL A 140 12.76 28.93 -10.94
CA VAL A 140 12.04 30.20 -10.89
C VAL A 140 13.00 31.38 -11.06
N LEU A 141 14.16 31.37 -10.40
CA LEU A 141 15.20 32.42 -10.52
C LEU A 141 15.72 32.53 -11.94
N LEU A 142 15.94 31.41 -12.61
CA LEU A 142 16.45 31.36 -13.99
C LEU A 142 15.36 31.63 -15.03
N GLY A 143 14.08 31.70 -14.62
CA GLY A 143 12.97 31.84 -15.56
C GLY A 143 12.78 30.61 -16.46
N VAL A 144 13.31 29.46 -16.02
CA VAL A 144 13.14 28.18 -16.74
C VAL A 144 11.78 27.60 -16.36
N GLY A 145 10.90 27.44 -17.34
CA GLY A 145 9.65 26.71 -17.14
C GLY A 145 9.91 25.22 -16.88
N ASP A 146 8.91 24.54 -16.32
CA ASP A 146 8.95 23.08 -16.19
C ASP A 146 9.19 22.47 -17.58
N ALA A 147 10.21 21.64 -17.69
CA ALA A 147 10.56 20.99 -18.96
C ALA A 147 9.41 20.04 -19.36
N ASP A 148 8.97 20.12 -20.62
CA ASP A 148 8.04 19.13 -21.16
C ASP A 148 8.75 17.76 -21.19
N MET A 149 8.50 16.94 -20.17
CA MET A 149 9.08 15.61 -20.03
C MET A 149 8.57 14.64 -21.08
N MET A 150 7.41 14.95 -21.66
CA MET A 150 6.76 14.14 -22.67
C MET A 150 6.72 14.89 -24.00
N ALA A 151 7.25 14.27 -25.05
CA ALA A 151 7.04 14.78 -26.39
C ALA A 151 5.55 14.72 -26.80
N ASP A 152 5.20 15.27 -27.98
CA ASP A 152 3.84 15.26 -28.49
C ASP A 152 3.26 13.86 -28.74
N GLN A 153 4.08 12.81 -28.70
CA GLN A 153 3.68 11.43 -28.96
C GLN A 153 3.80 10.56 -27.69
N PRO A 154 2.92 9.54 -27.54
CA PRO A 154 3.02 8.57 -26.46
C PRO A 154 4.38 7.85 -26.44
N ALA A 155 4.99 7.77 -25.25
CA ALA A 155 6.33 7.20 -25.09
C ALA A 155 6.48 6.46 -23.74
N ILE A 156 7.52 5.63 -23.66
CA ILE A 156 8.02 5.06 -22.40
C ILE A 156 9.04 6.05 -21.84
N LEU A 157 8.74 6.60 -20.66
CA LEU A 157 9.62 7.57 -20.00
C LEU A 157 10.79 6.86 -19.32
N VAL A 158 12.01 7.32 -19.58
CA VAL A 158 13.25 6.81 -18.97
C VAL A 158 13.90 7.93 -18.19
N ALA A 159 14.21 7.72 -16.93
CA ALA A 159 14.84 8.72 -16.07
C ALA A 159 15.79 8.09 -15.06
N ASP A 160 16.71 8.86 -14.50
CA ASP A 160 17.51 8.39 -13.36
C ASP A 160 16.62 8.15 -12.14
N ASP A 161 15.76 9.11 -11.82
CA ASP A 161 14.69 9.05 -10.82
C ASP A 161 13.71 10.21 -11.08
N LEU A 162 12.46 10.07 -10.61
CA LEU A 162 11.44 11.10 -10.73
C LEU A 162 11.03 11.60 -9.34
N THR A 163 10.99 12.94 -9.19
CA THR A 163 10.50 13.57 -7.96
C THR A 163 8.97 13.60 -7.94
N PRO A 164 8.35 13.82 -6.76
CA PRO A 164 6.89 14.00 -6.64
C PRO A 164 6.36 15.08 -7.59
N SER A 165 7.05 16.21 -7.65
CA SER A 165 6.70 17.33 -8.53
C SER A 165 6.73 16.96 -10.01
N GLU A 166 7.71 16.20 -10.44
CA GLU A 166 7.85 15.72 -11.81
C GLU A 166 6.74 14.71 -12.15
N THR A 167 6.41 13.81 -11.24
CA THR A 167 5.41 12.76 -11.48
C THR A 167 3.99 13.30 -11.65
N VAL A 168 3.60 14.33 -10.89
CA VAL A 168 2.26 14.96 -10.99
C VAL A 168 2.12 15.80 -12.28
N GLN A 169 3.23 16.28 -12.85
CA GLN A 169 3.20 17.06 -14.08
C GLN A 169 3.08 16.21 -15.35
N LEU A 170 3.31 14.89 -15.28
CA LEU A 170 3.26 14.01 -16.44
C LEU A 170 1.85 13.98 -17.08
N ASP A 171 1.83 14.03 -18.41
CA ASP A 171 0.60 13.79 -19.18
C ASP A 171 0.34 12.28 -19.24
N LYS A 172 -0.59 11.82 -18.42
CA LYS A 172 -0.97 10.42 -18.29
C LYS A 172 -1.47 9.79 -19.59
N THR A 173 -1.99 10.58 -20.52
CA THR A 173 -2.51 10.10 -21.81
C THR A 173 -1.38 9.73 -22.78
N LYS A 174 -0.20 10.28 -22.57
CA LYS A 174 0.99 10.05 -23.41
C LYS A 174 1.97 9.06 -22.80
N LEU A 175 1.80 8.69 -21.53
CA LEU A 175 2.73 7.82 -20.82
C LEU A 175 2.37 6.36 -21.00
N LEU A 176 3.24 5.60 -21.67
CA LEU A 176 3.05 4.17 -21.92
C LEU A 176 3.67 3.28 -20.84
N GLY A 177 4.71 3.74 -20.17
CA GLY A 177 5.43 3.03 -19.13
C GLY A 177 6.57 3.86 -18.55
N PHE A 178 7.21 3.35 -17.49
CA PHE A 178 8.38 3.97 -16.85
C PHE A 178 9.58 3.03 -16.80
N ILE A 179 10.76 3.60 -16.93
CA ILE A 179 12.02 2.95 -16.62
C ILE A 179 12.85 3.92 -15.78
N THR A 180 13.32 3.48 -14.59
CA THR A 180 14.22 4.30 -13.78
C THR A 180 15.50 3.55 -13.43
N ARG A 181 16.63 4.29 -13.35
CA ARG A 181 17.92 3.74 -12.90
C ARG A 181 17.92 3.54 -11.40
N HIS A 182 17.35 4.47 -10.66
CA HIS A 182 17.23 4.44 -9.21
C HIS A 182 15.77 4.27 -8.80
N GLY A 183 15.54 3.99 -7.53
CA GLY A 183 14.21 3.85 -6.96
C GLY A 183 13.98 2.46 -6.36
N SER A 184 13.08 2.42 -5.40
CA SER A 184 12.60 1.21 -4.75
C SER A 184 11.15 0.91 -5.14
N SER A 185 10.64 -0.23 -4.71
CA SER A 185 9.21 -0.56 -4.86
C SER A 185 8.27 0.42 -4.14
N ASN A 186 8.81 1.26 -3.25
CA ASN A 186 8.06 2.26 -2.49
C ASN A 186 8.38 3.70 -2.92
N SER A 187 9.13 3.90 -4.00
CA SER A 187 9.41 5.23 -4.55
C SER A 187 8.14 5.90 -5.11
N HIS A 188 8.15 7.22 -5.21
CA HIS A 188 7.04 7.98 -5.79
C HIS A 188 6.71 7.51 -7.23
N THR A 189 7.72 7.18 -8.03
CA THR A 189 7.55 6.60 -9.37
C THR A 189 6.81 5.26 -9.31
N ALA A 190 7.13 4.41 -8.33
CA ALA A 190 6.46 3.13 -8.15
C ALA A 190 4.99 3.30 -7.73
N ILE A 191 4.70 4.24 -6.84
CA ILE A 191 3.34 4.59 -6.42
C ILE A 191 2.54 5.08 -7.63
N LEU A 192 3.11 5.99 -8.40
CA LEU A 192 2.47 6.53 -9.61
C LEU A 192 2.17 5.44 -10.63
N ALA A 193 3.12 4.54 -10.91
CA ALA A 193 2.94 3.43 -11.84
C ALA A 193 1.76 2.53 -11.44
N ARG A 194 1.64 2.23 -10.13
CA ARG A 194 0.51 1.45 -9.60
C ARG A 194 -0.81 2.21 -9.71
N THR A 195 -0.83 3.50 -9.35
CA THR A 195 -2.04 4.34 -9.43
C THR A 195 -2.53 4.49 -10.86
N MET A 196 -1.61 4.63 -11.82
CA MET A 196 -1.93 4.74 -13.23
C MET A 196 -2.15 3.40 -13.93
N ASN A 197 -1.87 2.29 -13.27
CA ASN A 197 -1.93 0.94 -13.83
C ASN A 197 -1.09 0.78 -15.11
N ILE A 198 0.15 1.31 -15.10
CA ILE A 198 1.09 1.22 -16.24
C ILE A 198 2.35 0.45 -15.87
N PRO A 199 2.92 -0.35 -16.81
CA PRO A 199 4.13 -1.12 -16.58
C PRO A 199 5.32 -0.22 -16.23
N ALA A 200 6.08 -0.62 -15.19
CA ALA A 200 7.25 0.12 -14.75
C ALA A 200 8.37 -0.81 -14.27
N LEU A 201 9.60 -0.46 -14.61
CA LEU A 201 10.82 -1.13 -14.17
C LEU A 201 11.72 -0.13 -13.43
N VAL A 202 12.26 -0.54 -12.28
CA VAL A 202 13.27 0.23 -11.54
C VAL A 202 14.58 -0.55 -11.47
N GLY A 203 15.70 0.18 -11.28
CA GLY A 203 17.02 -0.45 -11.24
C GLY A 203 17.57 -0.85 -12.61
N VAL A 204 17.12 -0.21 -13.67
CA VAL A 204 17.58 -0.49 -15.05
C VAL A 204 18.75 0.45 -15.39
N ASP A 205 19.89 -0.11 -15.73
CA ASP A 205 21.01 0.69 -16.26
C ASP A 205 20.78 0.94 -17.75
N PHE A 206 20.40 2.18 -18.08
CA PHE A 206 20.10 2.61 -19.43
C PHE A 206 21.20 3.50 -20.02
N GLN A 207 21.24 3.57 -21.36
CA GLN A 207 22.21 4.35 -22.11
C GLN A 207 21.50 5.46 -22.90
N ASP A 208 22.18 6.61 -23.06
CA ASP A 208 21.64 7.77 -23.76
C ASP A 208 21.24 7.49 -25.22
N GLU A 209 21.92 6.55 -25.86
CA GLU A 209 21.64 6.10 -27.25
C GLU A 209 20.31 5.38 -27.40
N TRP A 210 19.61 5.11 -26.30
CA TRP A 210 18.26 4.51 -26.34
C TRP A 210 17.17 5.52 -26.63
N ASP A 211 17.44 6.82 -26.50
CA ASP A 211 16.45 7.88 -26.74
C ASP A 211 15.87 7.77 -28.17
N GLY A 212 14.55 7.81 -28.26
CA GLY A 212 13.80 7.67 -29.51
C GLY A 212 13.70 6.23 -30.06
N LYS A 213 14.43 5.24 -29.53
CA LYS A 213 14.36 3.87 -30.01
C LYS A 213 13.09 3.19 -29.55
N LEU A 214 12.54 2.30 -30.42
CA LEU A 214 11.43 1.45 -30.06
C LEU A 214 11.85 0.44 -28.99
N ALA A 215 11.04 0.33 -27.94
CA ALA A 215 11.26 -0.63 -26.88
C ALA A 215 9.99 -1.33 -26.42
N VAL A 216 10.19 -2.46 -25.75
CA VAL A 216 9.15 -3.22 -25.07
C VAL A 216 9.54 -3.41 -23.63
N ILE A 217 8.73 -2.91 -22.69
CA ILE A 217 8.78 -3.32 -21.29
C ILE A 217 8.01 -4.63 -21.17
N ASP A 218 8.66 -5.66 -20.64
CA ASP A 218 8.02 -6.89 -20.18
C ASP A 218 8.12 -6.98 -18.65
N GLY A 219 7.09 -6.47 -17.98
CA GLY A 219 7.00 -6.47 -16.52
C GLY A 219 6.88 -7.87 -15.92
N TYR A 220 6.42 -8.86 -16.69
CA TYR A 220 6.34 -10.25 -16.24
C TYR A 220 7.70 -10.93 -16.15
N ASN A 221 8.62 -10.58 -17.08
CA ASN A 221 9.98 -11.11 -17.12
C ASN A 221 11.01 -10.11 -16.57
N HIS A 222 10.58 -9.00 -15.97
CA HIS A 222 11.43 -8.00 -15.34
C HIS A 222 12.51 -7.43 -16.29
N CYS A 223 12.19 -7.22 -17.57
CA CYS A 223 13.15 -6.75 -18.54
C CYS A 223 12.55 -5.75 -19.53
N VAL A 224 13.45 -5.03 -20.20
CA VAL A 224 13.15 -4.18 -21.35
C VAL A 224 13.95 -4.63 -22.56
N TYR A 225 13.29 -4.74 -23.69
CA TYR A 225 13.89 -5.04 -24.99
C TYR A 225 13.99 -3.75 -25.81
N ILE A 226 15.21 -3.37 -26.21
CA ILE A 226 15.48 -2.19 -27.05
C ILE A 226 15.70 -2.68 -28.47
N GLU A 227 15.01 -2.06 -29.45
CA GLU A 227 15.00 -2.48 -30.87
C GLU A 227 14.71 -3.98 -30.98
N PRO A 228 13.52 -4.44 -30.48
CA PRO A 228 13.15 -5.87 -30.49
C PRO A 228 13.10 -6.41 -31.91
N ALA A 229 13.44 -7.69 -32.06
CA ALA A 229 13.25 -8.38 -33.32
C ALA A 229 11.75 -8.45 -33.71
N PRO A 230 11.38 -8.43 -34.99
CA PRO A 230 9.97 -8.40 -35.42
C PRO A 230 9.12 -9.52 -34.80
N GLU A 231 9.69 -10.71 -34.64
CA GLU A 231 9.00 -11.87 -34.08
C GLU A 231 8.67 -11.65 -32.59
N LEU A 232 9.64 -11.09 -31.83
CA LEU A 232 9.43 -10.75 -30.42
C LEU A 232 8.40 -9.61 -30.28
N LEU A 233 8.50 -8.58 -31.10
CA LEU A 233 7.56 -7.46 -31.10
C LEU A 233 6.13 -7.97 -31.34
N SER A 234 5.92 -8.80 -32.37
CA SER A 234 4.61 -9.38 -32.67
C SER A 234 4.06 -10.23 -31.52
N ALA A 235 4.90 -11.05 -30.88
CA ALA A 235 4.50 -11.84 -29.72
C ALA A 235 4.10 -10.96 -28.52
N MET A 236 4.82 -9.84 -28.29
CA MET A 236 4.51 -8.90 -27.21
C MET A 236 3.28 -8.06 -27.50
N GLU A 237 3.03 -7.68 -28.74
CA GLU A 237 1.78 -7.04 -29.18
C GLU A 237 0.57 -7.95 -28.96
N GLU A 238 0.68 -9.23 -29.31
CA GLU A 238 -0.37 -10.21 -29.05
C GLU A 238 -0.63 -10.38 -27.54
N LYS A 239 0.44 -10.53 -26.74
CA LYS A 239 0.33 -10.63 -25.28
C LYS A 239 -0.35 -9.40 -24.70
N ARG A 240 0.09 -8.19 -25.08
CA ARG A 240 -0.53 -6.92 -24.65
C ARG A 240 -2.01 -6.85 -25.05
N SER A 241 -2.34 -7.24 -26.28
CA SER A 241 -3.74 -7.26 -26.75
C SER A 241 -4.59 -8.21 -25.91
N ASN A 242 -4.05 -9.38 -25.54
CA ASN A 242 -4.74 -10.34 -24.70
C ASN A 242 -4.91 -9.83 -23.26
N ASP A 243 -3.88 -9.18 -22.69
CA ASP A 243 -3.96 -8.55 -21.36
C ASP A 243 -5.05 -7.47 -21.33
N LEU A 244 -5.11 -6.59 -22.34
CA LEU A 244 -6.14 -5.56 -22.47
C LEU A 244 -7.56 -6.16 -22.62
N LYS A 245 -7.72 -7.26 -23.36
CA LYS A 245 -9.00 -7.95 -23.46
C LYS A 245 -9.42 -8.57 -22.13
N GLN A 246 -8.47 -9.17 -21.40
CA GLN A 246 -8.74 -9.72 -20.06
C GLN A 246 -9.13 -8.61 -19.09
N GLU A 247 -8.40 -7.49 -19.09
CA GLU A 247 -8.74 -6.32 -18.27
C GLU A 247 -10.14 -5.79 -18.59
N ALA A 248 -10.47 -5.59 -19.87
CA ALA A 248 -11.81 -5.16 -20.30
C ALA A 248 -12.89 -6.16 -19.86
N LEU A 249 -12.63 -7.47 -19.94
CA LEU A 249 -13.53 -8.49 -19.44
C LEU A 249 -13.72 -8.37 -17.94
N LEU A 250 -12.65 -8.20 -17.14
CA LEU A 250 -12.73 -8.03 -15.71
C LEU A 250 -13.53 -6.77 -15.34
N GLN A 251 -13.28 -5.64 -16.00
CA GLN A 251 -14.03 -4.40 -15.79
C GLN A 251 -15.54 -4.59 -16.09
N SER A 252 -15.89 -5.42 -17.07
CA SER A 252 -17.29 -5.75 -17.39
C SER A 252 -18.00 -6.57 -16.31
N LEU A 253 -17.25 -7.14 -15.36
CA LEU A 253 -17.79 -7.89 -14.22
C LEU A 253 -18.14 -7.01 -13.02
N LYS A 254 -17.77 -5.72 -13.02
CA LYS A 254 -18.19 -4.78 -11.97
C LYS A 254 -19.70 -4.76 -11.83
N LYS A 255 -20.18 -4.63 -10.61
CA LYS A 255 -21.60 -4.64 -10.22
C LYS A 255 -22.34 -5.97 -10.50
N LYS A 256 -21.65 -7.02 -10.96
CA LYS A 256 -22.25 -8.35 -11.08
C LYS A 256 -22.10 -9.11 -9.77
N PRO A 257 -23.12 -9.92 -9.37
CA PRO A 257 -23.05 -10.71 -8.13
C PRO A 257 -21.96 -11.78 -8.24
N ASN A 258 -21.36 -12.11 -7.10
CA ASN A 258 -20.43 -13.23 -6.96
C ASN A 258 -21.25 -14.51 -6.71
N ILE A 259 -21.79 -15.08 -7.77
CA ILE A 259 -22.68 -16.24 -7.73
C ILE A 259 -22.20 -17.31 -8.70
N THR A 260 -22.19 -18.56 -8.27
CA THR A 260 -21.85 -19.73 -9.09
C THR A 260 -22.97 -20.03 -10.09
N LEU A 261 -22.71 -20.89 -11.06
CA LEU A 261 -23.70 -21.30 -12.08
C LEU A 261 -24.89 -22.05 -11.47
N ASP A 262 -24.67 -22.77 -10.36
CA ASP A 262 -25.70 -23.49 -9.60
C ASP A 262 -26.38 -22.61 -8.53
N GLY A 263 -26.02 -21.31 -8.46
CA GLY A 263 -26.74 -20.32 -7.65
C GLY A 263 -26.19 -20.06 -6.25
N LYS A 264 -25.01 -20.60 -5.88
CA LYS A 264 -24.40 -20.30 -4.58
C LYS A 264 -23.76 -18.92 -4.59
N GLU A 265 -24.17 -18.04 -3.68
CA GLU A 265 -23.59 -16.72 -3.48
C GLU A 265 -22.38 -16.80 -2.54
N ILE A 266 -21.27 -16.11 -2.91
CA ILE A 266 -20.04 -16.01 -2.13
C ILE A 266 -19.73 -14.55 -1.91
N LYS A 267 -19.38 -14.17 -0.68
CA LYS A 267 -18.89 -12.80 -0.41
C LYS A 267 -17.44 -12.68 -0.86
N VAL A 268 -17.15 -11.65 -1.65
CA VAL A 268 -15.78 -11.32 -2.03
C VAL A 268 -15.46 -9.95 -1.46
N TYR A 269 -14.59 -9.96 -0.44
CA TYR A 269 -14.15 -8.78 0.28
C TYR A 269 -12.71 -8.45 -0.06
N ALA A 270 -12.26 -7.26 0.35
CA ALA A 270 -10.88 -6.83 0.15
C ALA A 270 -10.11 -6.79 1.47
N ASN A 271 -8.80 -7.05 1.39
CA ASN A 271 -7.84 -6.80 2.46
C ASN A 271 -7.23 -5.42 2.27
N ILE A 272 -7.12 -4.64 3.34
CA ILE A 272 -6.46 -3.33 3.34
C ILE A 272 -5.46 -3.20 4.49
N GLY A 273 -4.43 -2.37 4.28
CA GLY A 273 -3.46 -1.98 5.30
C GLY A 273 -3.71 -0.57 5.86
N ASN A 274 -4.24 0.33 5.04
CA ASN A 274 -4.48 1.72 5.42
C ASN A 274 -5.77 2.28 4.78
N ALA A 275 -6.18 3.49 5.17
CA ALA A 275 -7.39 4.12 4.66
C ALA A 275 -7.28 4.51 3.17
N GLY A 276 -6.08 4.75 2.65
CA GLY A 276 -5.85 5.06 1.24
C GLY A 276 -6.22 3.91 0.31
N ASP A 277 -6.15 2.66 0.80
CA ASP A 277 -6.52 1.47 0.01
C ASP A 277 -8.03 1.41 -0.32
N VAL A 278 -8.89 2.14 0.42
CA VAL A 278 -10.36 2.09 0.24
C VAL A 278 -10.77 2.49 -1.18
N GLY A 279 -10.07 3.45 -1.78
CA GLY A 279 -10.28 3.82 -3.18
C GLY A 279 -10.14 2.62 -4.12
N LEU A 280 -9.10 1.80 -3.95
CA LEU A 280 -8.88 0.58 -4.73
C LEU A 280 -9.95 -0.49 -4.44
N VAL A 281 -10.41 -0.59 -3.19
CA VAL A 281 -11.51 -1.51 -2.81
C VAL A 281 -12.78 -1.19 -3.60
N LEU A 282 -13.16 0.08 -3.64
CA LEU A 282 -14.34 0.54 -4.37
C LEU A 282 -14.15 0.45 -5.89
N GLN A 283 -12.96 0.81 -6.38
CA GLN A 283 -12.61 0.71 -7.80
C GLN A 283 -12.71 -0.74 -8.33
N ASN A 284 -12.34 -1.73 -7.52
CA ASN A 284 -12.43 -3.15 -7.87
C ASN A 284 -13.78 -3.80 -7.46
N ASP A 285 -14.72 -2.98 -6.98
CA ASP A 285 -16.09 -3.40 -6.67
C ASP A 285 -16.17 -4.54 -5.63
N ALA A 286 -15.33 -4.47 -4.59
CA ALA A 286 -15.44 -5.40 -3.46
C ALA A 286 -16.73 -5.19 -2.68
N GLN A 287 -17.31 -6.27 -2.15
CA GLN A 287 -18.57 -6.21 -1.40
C GLN A 287 -18.38 -5.75 0.06
N GLY A 288 -17.13 -5.68 0.53
CA GLY A 288 -16.76 -5.26 1.87
C GLY A 288 -15.25 -5.27 2.06
N ILE A 289 -14.82 -4.98 3.27
CA ILE A 289 -13.44 -5.16 3.75
C ILE A 289 -13.46 -6.33 4.73
N GLY A 290 -12.84 -7.46 4.36
CA GLY A 290 -12.77 -8.67 5.18
C GLY A 290 -11.57 -8.71 6.11
N LEU A 291 -10.57 -7.85 5.85
CA LEU A 291 -9.43 -7.66 6.73
C LEU A 291 -8.92 -6.23 6.63
N PHE A 292 -9.18 -5.44 7.65
CA PHE A 292 -8.45 -4.21 7.89
C PHE A 292 -7.34 -4.48 8.91
N ARG A 293 -6.10 -4.40 8.45
CA ARG A 293 -4.88 -4.63 9.24
C ARG A 293 -4.55 -3.39 10.05
N SER A 294 -5.09 -3.29 11.26
CA SER A 294 -4.95 -2.10 12.11
C SER A 294 -3.53 -1.87 12.63
N GLU A 295 -2.66 -2.86 12.56
CA GLU A 295 -1.27 -2.77 13.02
C GLU A 295 -0.45 -1.71 12.26
N PHE A 296 -0.78 -1.42 11.00
CA PHE A 296 -0.07 -0.39 10.24
C PHE A 296 -0.20 1.00 10.87
N LEU A 297 -1.35 1.31 11.49
CA LEU A 297 -1.50 2.55 12.24
C LEU A 297 -0.48 2.67 13.39
N TYR A 298 -0.19 1.57 14.06
CA TYR A 298 0.79 1.55 15.12
C TYR A 298 2.22 1.59 14.59
N LEU A 299 2.49 0.93 13.47
CA LEU A 299 3.82 0.89 12.85
C LEU A 299 4.22 2.25 12.26
N ASP A 300 3.26 3.02 11.77
CA ASP A 300 3.47 4.34 11.20
C ASP A 300 3.50 5.46 12.27
N SER A 301 3.30 5.11 13.55
CA SER A 301 3.26 6.06 14.66
C SER A 301 4.55 6.02 15.48
N GLN A 302 4.92 7.16 16.07
CA GLN A 302 6.08 7.27 16.99
C GLN A 302 5.73 6.95 18.45
N ASP A 303 4.43 6.87 18.77
CA ASP A 303 3.89 6.53 20.10
C ASP A 303 2.54 5.85 19.92
N TYR A 304 1.95 5.35 21.01
CA TYR A 304 0.64 4.70 20.98
C TYR A 304 -0.43 5.61 20.38
N PRO A 305 -1.09 5.22 19.28
CA PRO A 305 -2.17 6.01 18.69
C PRO A 305 -3.30 6.22 19.70
N SER A 306 -3.71 7.46 19.90
CA SER A 306 -4.82 7.80 20.79
C SER A 306 -6.16 7.21 20.32
N GLU A 307 -7.15 7.16 21.21
CA GLU A 307 -8.50 6.72 20.87
C GLU A 307 -9.10 7.56 19.72
N ASP A 308 -8.87 8.88 19.72
CA ASP A 308 -9.40 9.77 18.69
C ASP A 308 -8.70 9.57 17.34
N GLN A 309 -7.39 9.38 17.30
CA GLN A 309 -6.66 9.07 16.08
C GLN A 309 -7.16 7.77 15.43
N GLN A 310 -7.28 6.72 16.25
CA GLN A 310 -7.82 5.43 15.77
C GLN A 310 -9.27 5.57 15.31
N PHE A 311 -10.11 6.26 16.09
CA PHE A 311 -11.51 6.50 15.76
C PHE A 311 -11.68 7.24 14.43
N MET A 312 -10.92 8.31 14.21
CA MET A 312 -11.01 9.09 12.97
C MET A 312 -10.63 8.25 11.75
N LEU A 313 -9.58 7.42 11.88
CA LEU A 313 -9.18 6.50 10.82
C LEU A 313 -10.27 5.46 10.52
N TYR A 314 -10.77 4.75 11.54
CA TYR A 314 -11.79 3.73 11.36
C TYR A 314 -13.10 4.32 10.84
N LYS A 315 -13.52 5.47 11.38
CA LYS A 315 -14.70 6.21 10.91
C LYS A 315 -14.60 6.55 9.43
N ARG A 316 -13.46 7.13 8.98
CA ARG A 316 -13.21 7.48 7.57
C ARG A 316 -13.40 6.25 6.66
N VAL A 317 -12.80 5.12 7.02
CA VAL A 317 -12.95 3.87 6.26
C VAL A 317 -14.40 3.41 6.22
N VAL A 318 -15.08 3.36 7.36
CA VAL A 318 -16.47 2.88 7.50
C VAL A 318 -17.45 3.76 6.72
N GLU A 319 -17.33 5.08 6.81
CA GLU A 319 -18.17 6.04 6.07
C GLU A 319 -17.94 5.91 4.55
N THR A 320 -16.67 5.81 4.12
CA THR A 320 -16.33 5.67 2.69
C THR A 320 -16.86 4.36 2.11
N MET A 321 -16.94 3.29 2.91
CA MET A 321 -17.54 2.02 2.50
C MET A 321 -19.06 2.05 2.38
N ALA A 322 -19.72 3.13 2.79
CA ALA A 322 -21.15 3.40 2.55
C ALA A 322 -22.09 2.23 2.93
N GLY A 323 -21.95 1.71 4.14
CA GLY A 323 -22.77 0.62 4.70
C GLY A 323 -22.28 -0.79 4.33
N LYS A 324 -21.30 -0.95 3.46
CA LYS A 324 -20.63 -2.25 3.25
C LYS A 324 -19.86 -2.65 4.51
N LYS A 325 -19.79 -3.95 4.79
CA LYS A 325 -19.11 -4.47 5.98
C LYS A 325 -17.62 -4.14 6.01
N VAL A 326 -17.13 -3.75 7.18
CA VAL A 326 -15.70 -3.52 7.47
C VAL A 326 -15.31 -4.38 8.68
N ILE A 327 -14.43 -5.35 8.48
CA ILE A 327 -13.89 -6.20 9.54
C ILE A 327 -12.55 -5.61 9.97
N ILE A 328 -12.49 -5.11 11.20
CA ILE A 328 -11.27 -4.55 11.79
C ILE A 328 -10.61 -5.61 12.65
N ARG A 329 -9.41 -6.03 12.26
CA ARG A 329 -8.58 -6.90 13.09
C ARG A 329 -7.96 -6.06 14.20
N THR A 330 -8.07 -6.51 15.45
CA THR A 330 -7.39 -5.87 16.56
C THR A 330 -5.88 -6.06 16.44
N LEU A 331 -5.13 -5.33 17.26
CA LEU A 331 -3.68 -5.27 17.23
C LEU A 331 -3.00 -6.62 16.98
N ASP A 332 -2.17 -6.68 15.93
CA ASP A 332 -1.31 -7.82 15.61
C ASP A 332 0.15 -7.36 15.47
N ILE A 333 0.67 -6.76 16.56
CA ILE A 333 2.08 -6.38 16.75
C ILE A 333 2.82 -7.51 17.42
N GLY A 334 4.12 -7.61 17.18
CA GLY A 334 5.02 -8.68 17.62
C GLY A 334 5.58 -9.46 16.44
N ALA A 335 6.37 -10.49 16.70
CA ALA A 335 7.06 -11.25 15.68
C ALA A 335 7.95 -10.36 14.78
N ASP A 336 7.59 -10.28 13.49
CA ASP A 336 8.25 -9.49 12.46
C ASP A 336 7.80 -8.02 12.42
N LYS A 337 6.72 -7.69 13.14
CA LYS A 337 6.12 -6.35 13.17
C LYS A 337 6.37 -5.72 14.54
N GLN A 338 7.41 -4.93 14.64
CA GLN A 338 7.78 -4.27 15.90
C GLN A 338 7.77 -2.76 15.75
N ALA A 339 7.29 -2.08 16.78
CA ALA A 339 7.42 -0.65 16.96
C ALA A 339 8.17 -0.42 18.28
N ASP A 340 9.24 0.36 18.25
CA ASP A 340 10.18 0.51 19.36
C ASP A 340 9.51 0.97 20.67
N TYR A 341 8.50 1.84 20.57
CA TYR A 341 7.76 2.36 21.73
C TYR A 341 6.92 1.29 22.46
N PHE A 342 6.70 0.10 21.85
CA PHE A 342 6.11 -1.03 22.57
C PHE A 342 7.04 -1.60 23.62
N GLY A 343 8.36 -1.37 23.50
CA GLY A 343 9.36 -1.87 24.43
C GLY A 343 9.29 -3.40 24.60
N LEU A 344 9.12 -4.11 23.48
CA LEU A 344 9.08 -5.57 23.50
C LEU A 344 10.51 -6.13 23.61
N ASP A 345 10.68 -7.12 24.46
CA ASP A 345 11.96 -7.82 24.58
C ASP A 345 12.28 -8.57 23.28
N LYS A 346 13.57 -8.71 22.97
CA LYS A 346 14.00 -9.55 21.87
C LYS A 346 13.81 -11.02 22.23
N GLU A 347 12.98 -11.70 21.45
CA GLU A 347 12.67 -13.11 21.65
C GLU A 347 13.45 -14.00 20.67
N GLU A 348 13.76 -15.23 21.08
CA GLU A 348 14.43 -16.20 20.18
C GLU A 348 13.47 -16.71 19.09
N ASN A 349 12.18 -16.80 19.38
CA ASN A 349 11.13 -17.25 18.48
C ASN A 349 9.96 -16.27 18.46
N PRO A 350 10.12 -15.07 17.86
CA PRO A 350 9.13 -14.00 17.95
C PRO A 350 7.72 -14.39 17.45
N ALA A 351 7.63 -15.24 16.42
CA ALA A 351 6.35 -15.71 15.91
C ALA A 351 5.55 -16.54 16.92
N LEU A 352 6.25 -17.21 17.86
CA LEU A 352 5.66 -18.01 18.94
C LEU A 352 5.56 -17.23 20.26
N GLY A 353 5.98 -15.98 20.28
CA GLY A 353 6.22 -15.18 21.47
C GLY A 353 5.05 -14.29 21.90
N TYR A 354 5.40 -13.16 22.51
CA TYR A 354 4.49 -12.19 23.07
C TYR A 354 4.00 -11.23 21.99
N ARG A 355 2.87 -11.59 21.35
CA ARG A 355 2.30 -10.86 20.21
C ARG A 355 0.77 -10.83 20.25
N ALA A 356 0.18 -9.94 19.48
CA ALA A 356 -1.25 -9.88 19.15
C ALA A 356 -2.16 -9.90 20.39
N ILE A 357 -3.11 -10.83 20.47
CA ILE A 357 -4.06 -10.95 21.58
C ILE A 357 -3.36 -11.09 22.93
N ARG A 358 -2.16 -11.69 22.98
CA ARG A 358 -1.38 -11.84 24.23
C ARG A 358 -0.97 -10.47 24.80
N ILE A 359 -0.56 -9.54 23.91
CA ILE A 359 -0.30 -8.14 24.29
C ILE A 359 -1.61 -7.48 24.73
N CYS A 360 -2.68 -7.64 23.98
CA CYS A 360 -3.98 -7.03 24.25
C CYS A 360 -4.54 -7.41 25.63
N LEU A 361 -4.48 -8.68 26.01
CA LEU A 361 -5.01 -9.17 27.28
C LEU A 361 -4.14 -8.81 28.50
N THR A 362 -2.85 -8.57 28.29
CA THR A 362 -1.91 -8.20 29.36
C THR A 362 -1.69 -6.69 29.48
N ARG A 363 -1.79 -5.94 28.37
CA ARG A 363 -1.72 -4.46 28.33
C ARG A 363 -3.11 -3.90 28.01
N LYS A 364 -4.06 -4.13 28.91
CA LYS A 364 -5.49 -3.86 28.70
C LYS A 364 -5.80 -2.43 28.23
N GLU A 365 -5.04 -1.42 28.66
CA GLU A 365 -5.29 -0.03 28.28
C GLU A 365 -5.10 0.21 26.79
N ILE A 366 -4.08 -0.42 26.17
CA ILE A 366 -3.86 -0.34 24.72
C ILE A 366 -5.05 -0.98 24.00
N PHE A 367 -5.49 -2.15 24.47
CA PHE A 367 -6.62 -2.87 23.90
C PHE A 367 -7.94 -2.11 24.05
N LYS A 368 -8.22 -1.58 25.24
CA LYS A 368 -9.42 -0.75 25.50
C LYS A 368 -9.46 0.49 24.60
N THR A 369 -8.32 1.18 24.42
CA THR A 369 -8.21 2.34 23.53
C THR A 369 -8.64 1.97 22.10
N GLN A 370 -8.17 0.83 21.58
CA GLN A 370 -8.55 0.36 20.26
C GLN A 370 -10.03 -0.05 20.20
N LEU A 371 -10.51 -0.82 21.17
CA LEU A 371 -11.91 -1.29 21.21
C LEU A 371 -12.90 -0.12 21.31
N ARG A 372 -12.63 0.91 22.12
CA ARG A 372 -13.47 2.11 22.18
C ARG A 372 -13.51 2.83 20.83
N ALA A 373 -12.36 2.96 20.15
CA ALA A 373 -12.32 3.56 18.83
C ALA A 373 -13.15 2.79 17.80
N ILE A 374 -13.07 1.45 17.80
CA ILE A 374 -13.87 0.57 16.93
C ILE A 374 -15.37 0.69 17.24
N LEU A 375 -15.75 0.67 18.53
CA LEU A 375 -17.15 0.83 18.96
C LEU A 375 -17.71 2.19 18.55
N ARG A 376 -16.94 3.27 18.68
CA ARG A 376 -17.33 4.62 18.21
C ARG A 376 -17.53 4.64 16.68
N ALA A 377 -16.63 4.00 15.93
CA ALA A 377 -16.72 3.94 14.48
C ALA A 377 -17.95 3.16 14.00
N SER A 378 -18.44 2.19 14.77
CA SER A 378 -19.64 1.40 14.42
C SER A 378 -20.94 2.22 14.36
N ALA A 379 -20.97 3.44 14.91
CA ALA A 379 -22.10 4.36 14.74
C ALA A 379 -22.26 4.87 13.28
N PHE A 380 -21.23 4.71 12.46
CA PHE A 380 -21.15 5.28 11.10
C PHE A 380 -21.32 4.24 9.99
N GLY A 381 -21.47 2.96 10.32
CA GLY A 381 -21.72 1.90 9.33
C GLY A 381 -21.56 0.49 9.92
N THR A 382 -21.44 -0.50 9.07
CA THR A 382 -21.40 -1.92 9.46
C THR A 382 -19.96 -2.33 9.80
N VAL A 383 -19.70 -2.54 11.09
CA VAL A 383 -18.39 -2.90 11.62
C VAL A 383 -18.41 -4.27 12.26
N SER A 384 -17.38 -5.06 12.02
CA SER A 384 -17.08 -6.30 12.76
C SER A 384 -15.70 -6.20 13.38
N VAL A 385 -15.51 -6.78 14.57
CA VAL A 385 -14.20 -6.88 15.22
C VAL A 385 -13.69 -8.31 15.13
N MET A 386 -12.39 -8.47 14.86
CA MET A 386 -11.75 -9.77 14.71
C MET A 386 -10.51 -9.85 15.60
N PHE A 387 -10.47 -10.85 16.49
CA PHE A 387 -9.34 -11.10 17.38
C PHE A 387 -8.34 -12.06 16.75
N PRO A 388 -7.05 -11.66 16.56
CA PRO A 388 -6.01 -12.51 15.99
C PRO A 388 -5.39 -13.44 17.04
N MET A 389 -4.67 -14.47 16.57
CA MET A 389 -3.80 -15.36 17.37
C MET A 389 -4.48 -16.09 18.53
N ILE A 390 -5.75 -16.39 18.41
CA ILE A 390 -6.52 -17.12 19.43
C ILE A 390 -6.05 -18.58 19.50
N ILE A 391 -5.91 -19.09 20.73
CA ILE A 391 -5.58 -20.49 21.02
C ILE A 391 -6.55 -21.16 22.02
N SER A 392 -7.50 -20.39 22.60
CA SER A 392 -8.41 -20.93 23.60
C SER A 392 -9.72 -20.15 23.69
N VAL A 393 -10.77 -20.82 24.14
CA VAL A 393 -12.07 -20.19 24.46
C VAL A 393 -11.94 -19.11 25.53
N ARG A 394 -11.02 -19.29 26.48
CA ARG A 394 -10.78 -18.32 27.54
C ARG A 394 -10.33 -16.97 26.98
N GLU A 395 -9.38 -16.97 26.04
CA GLU A 395 -8.91 -15.72 25.43
C GLU A 395 -10.05 -14.95 24.74
N VAL A 396 -10.96 -15.66 24.08
CA VAL A 396 -12.15 -15.05 23.45
C VAL A 396 -13.07 -14.45 24.52
N ARG A 397 -13.33 -15.16 25.60
CA ARG A 397 -14.16 -14.66 26.69
C ARG A 397 -13.54 -13.45 27.39
N ASP A 398 -12.25 -13.50 27.69
CA ASP A 398 -11.50 -12.39 28.28
C ASP A 398 -11.54 -11.14 27.37
N ALA A 399 -11.40 -11.33 26.03
CA ALA A 399 -11.47 -10.22 25.07
C ALA A 399 -12.91 -9.64 24.98
N LYS A 400 -13.93 -10.47 24.99
CA LYS A 400 -15.34 -10.04 25.00
C LYS A 400 -15.69 -9.28 26.27
N GLU A 401 -15.18 -9.72 27.44
CA GLU A 401 -15.38 -9.02 28.71
C GLU A 401 -14.81 -7.59 28.62
N ILE A 402 -13.59 -7.43 28.10
CA ILE A 402 -12.96 -6.11 27.90
C ILE A 402 -13.75 -5.26 26.90
N LEU A 403 -14.30 -5.86 25.85
CA LEU A 403 -15.14 -5.17 24.86
C LEU A 403 -16.43 -4.64 25.52
N GLU A 404 -17.09 -5.44 26.37
CA GLU A 404 -18.29 -5.02 27.10
C GLU A 404 -17.98 -3.95 28.16
N GLU A 405 -16.82 -4.01 28.84
CA GLU A 405 -16.34 -2.91 29.68
C GLU A 405 -16.24 -1.61 28.90
N CYS A 406 -15.62 -1.65 27.70
CA CYS A 406 -15.49 -0.48 26.82
C CYS A 406 -16.86 0.05 26.36
N ARG A 407 -17.81 -0.85 26.07
CA ARG A 407 -19.18 -0.49 25.71
C ARG A 407 -19.85 0.27 26.85
N ALA A 408 -19.79 -0.27 28.08
CA ALA A 408 -20.35 0.37 29.25
C ALA A 408 -19.72 1.76 29.52
N GLU A 409 -18.38 1.88 29.40
CA GLU A 409 -17.68 3.17 29.55
C GLU A 409 -18.16 4.22 28.54
N LEU A 410 -18.41 3.82 27.28
CA LEU A 410 -18.89 4.73 26.23
C LEU A 410 -20.37 5.09 26.43
N GLU A 411 -21.21 4.15 26.89
CA GLU A 411 -22.61 4.39 27.24
C GLU A 411 -22.72 5.41 28.40
N GLU A 412 -21.92 5.25 29.46
CA GLU A 412 -21.87 6.21 30.57
C GLU A 412 -21.46 7.61 30.10
N ARG A 413 -20.56 7.69 29.10
CA ARG A 413 -20.13 8.96 28.48
C ARG A 413 -21.14 9.50 27.46
N GLY A 414 -22.24 8.81 27.18
CA GLY A 414 -23.26 9.20 26.19
C GLY A 414 -22.76 9.18 24.75
N VAL A 415 -21.75 8.37 24.45
CA VAL A 415 -21.15 8.26 23.11
C VAL A 415 -21.96 7.28 22.26
N ALA A 416 -22.34 7.70 21.05
CA ALA A 416 -23.09 6.85 20.12
C ALA A 416 -22.25 5.67 19.61
N MET A 417 -22.87 4.51 19.56
CA MET A 417 -22.31 3.25 19.03
C MET A 417 -23.36 2.49 18.24
N GLY A 418 -22.90 1.67 17.28
CA GLY A 418 -23.71 0.66 16.60
C GLY A 418 -23.52 -0.73 17.21
N SER A 419 -24.15 -1.71 16.60
CA SER A 419 -23.84 -3.12 16.85
C SER A 419 -22.52 -3.51 16.17
N VAL A 420 -21.75 -4.35 16.85
CA VAL A 420 -20.49 -4.89 16.32
C VAL A 420 -20.57 -6.40 16.37
N GLU A 421 -20.37 -7.04 15.23
CA GLU A 421 -20.25 -8.50 15.11
C GLU A 421 -18.83 -8.92 15.57
N ILE A 422 -18.74 -9.99 16.34
CA ILE A 422 -17.47 -10.46 16.93
C ILE A 422 -17.02 -11.73 16.22
N GLY A 423 -15.79 -11.77 15.78
CA GLY A 423 -15.16 -12.96 15.22
C GLY A 423 -13.71 -13.13 15.64
N ILE A 424 -13.14 -14.22 15.22
CA ILE A 424 -11.74 -14.54 15.46
C ILE A 424 -11.00 -14.87 14.16
N MET A 425 -9.70 -14.64 14.15
CA MET A 425 -8.85 -15.21 13.13
C MET A 425 -8.41 -16.61 13.56
N VAL A 426 -8.79 -17.61 12.77
CA VAL A 426 -8.36 -19.00 12.98
C VAL A 426 -7.07 -19.21 12.21
N GLU A 427 -5.98 -19.12 12.92
CA GLU A 427 -4.62 -19.14 12.33
C GLU A 427 -3.60 -19.96 13.14
N THR A 428 -4.11 -20.64 14.16
CA THR A 428 -3.30 -21.58 14.97
C THR A 428 -3.91 -22.97 14.92
N PRO A 429 -3.12 -24.05 14.92
CA PRO A 429 -3.64 -25.42 15.02
C PRO A 429 -4.53 -25.66 16.24
N ALA A 430 -4.26 -24.95 17.35
CA ALA A 430 -5.07 -25.02 18.55
C ALA A 430 -6.49 -24.51 18.32
N ALA A 431 -6.64 -23.35 17.63
CA ALA A 431 -7.95 -22.80 17.29
C ALA A 431 -8.72 -23.72 16.33
N VAL A 432 -8.03 -24.35 15.38
CA VAL A 432 -8.67 -25.34 14.49
C VAL A 432 -9.23 -26.54 15.28
N LEU A 433 -8.45 -27.07 16.21
CA LEU A 433 -8.89 -28.22 17.03
C LEU A 433 -10.03 -27.89 18.00
N LEU A 434 -10.14 -26.64 18.42
CA LEU A 434 -11.19 -26.11 19.29
C LEU A 434 -12.27 -25.36 18.52
N ALA A 435 -12.36 -25.58 17.22
CA ALA A 435 -13.25 -24.76 16.37
C ALA A 435 -14.73 -24.90 16.73
N ASP A 436 -15.20 -26.08 17.18
CA ASP A 436 -16.58 -26.27 17.64
C ASP A 436 -16.87 -25.41 18.88
N GLU A 437 -16.00 -25.43 19.89
CA GLU A 437 -16.17 -24.66 21.12
C GLU A 437 -16.00 -23.16 20.90
N LEU A 438 -15.09 -22.78 20.01
CA LEU A 438 -14.87 -21.38 19.65
C LEU A 438 -16.04 -20.80 18.83
N ALA A 439 -16.68 -21.61 17.99
CA ALA A 439 -17.83 -21.18 17.20
C ALA A 439 -19.08 -20.89 18.06
N GLU A 440 -19.17 -21.44 19.28
CA GLU A 440 -20.21 -21.08 20.25
C GLU A 440 -20.02 -19.68 20.85
N GLU A 441 -18.81 -19.13 20.77
CA GLU A 441 -18.45 -17.84 21.38
C GLU A 441 -18.49 -16.65 20.41
N VAL A 442 -18.47 -16.90 19.10
CA VAL A 442 -18.33 -15.84 18.08
C VAL A 442 -19.30 -16.02 16.92
N GLU A 443 -19.46 -15.00 16.11
CA GLU A 443 -20.41 -14.97 15.00
C GLU A 443 -19.73 -15.33 13.67
N PHE A 444 -18.39 -15.22 13.60
CA PHE A 444 -17.65 -15.62 12.40
C PHE A 444 -16.20 -16.07 12.69
N PHE A 445 -15.70 -16.87 11.75
CA PHE A 445 -14.30 -17.21 11.63
C PHE A 445 -13.70 -16.60 10.36
N SER A 446 -12.49 -16.10 10.45
CA SER A 446 -11.67 -15.74 9.30
C SER A 446 -10.36 -16.53 9.34
N LEU A 447 -10.13 -17.38 8.34
CA LEU A 447 -8.94 -18.23 8.28
C LEU A 447 -7.72 -17.41 7.86
N GLY A 448 -6.77 -17.25 8.79
CA GLY A 448 -5.45 -16.66 8.55
C GLY A 448 -4.47 -17.70 8.00
N THR A 449 -4.61 -18.05 6.73
CA THR A 449 -3.92 -19.22 6.14
C THR A 449 -2.41 -19.14 6.16
N ASN A 450 -1.82 -17.93 6.17
CA ASN A 450 -0.37 -17.77 6.21
C ASN A 450 0.22 -18.25 7.53
N ASP A 451 -0.31 -17.75 8.66
CA ASP A 451 0.14 -18.16 9.99
C ASP A 451 -0.29 -19.61 10.29
N LEU A 452 -1.50 -20.02 9.85
CA LEU A 452 -1.93 -21.41 9.98
C LEU A 452 -0.97 -22.37 9.28
N THR A 453 -0.50 -22.07 8.08
CA THR A 453 0.49 -22.88 7.37
C THR A 453 1.82 -22.90 8.11
N GLN A 454 2.32 -21.75 8.54
CA GLN A 454 3.56 -21.61 9.30
C GLN A 454 3.56 -22.48 10.55
N TYR A 455 2.52 -22.39 11.37
CA TYR A 455 2.43 -23.14 12.62
C TYR A 455 2.14 -24.63 12.42
N THR A 456 1.35 -24.97 11.39
CA THR A 456 1.04 -26.37 11.07
C THR A 456 2.27 -27.13 10.58
N LEU A 457 3.07 -26.50 9.72
CA LEU A 457 4.27 -27.11 9.15
C LEU A 457 5.53 -26.88 9.99
N ALA A 458 5.44 -26.05 11.05
CA ALA A 458 6.57 -25.63 11.88
C ALA A 458 7.71 -25.00 11.04
N ILE A 459 7.34 -24.14 10.08
CA ILE A 459 8.26 -23.48 9.14
C ILE A 459 8.10 -21.96 9.28
N ASP A 460 9.21 -21.27 9.50
CA ASP A 460 9.26 -19.82 9.43
C ASP A 460 9.17 -19.38 7.96
N ARG A 461 8.02 -18.79 7.57
CA ARG A 461 7.75 -18.33 6.19
C ARG A 461 8.63 -17.15 5.75
N GLN A 462 9.33 -16.50 6.69
CA GLN A 462 10.25 -15.40 6.38
C GLN A 462 11.68 -15.87 6.16
N ASN A 463 11.98 -17.14 6.40
CA ASN A 463 13.30 -17.70 6.20
C ASN A 463 13.46 -18.22 4.75
N PRO A 464 14.19 -17.50 3.86
CA PRO A 464 14.33 -17.90 2.46
C PRO A 464 14.95 -19.29 2.25
N LYS A 465 15.66 -19.81 3.27
CA LYS A 465 16.25 -21.15 3.21
C LYS A 465 15.19 -22.24 3.30
N LEU A 466 14.00 -21.91 3.75
CA LEU A 466 12.89 -22.85 3.95
C LEU A 466 11.84 -22.78 2.83
N ASP A 467 11.99 -21.92 1.82
CA ASP A 467 11.02 -21.74 0.73
C ASP A 467 10.66 -23.06 0.04
N ASN A 468 11.64 -23.96 -0.16
CA ASN A 468 11.40 -25.26 -0.77
C ASN A 468 10.64 -26.26 0.12
N PHE A 469 10.47 -25.96 1.40
CA PHE A 469 9.75 -26.79 2.37
C PHE A 469 8.38 -26.19 2.71
N TYR A 470 8.18 -24.88 2.43
CA TYR A 470 6.94 -24.20 2.68
C TYR A 470 5.92 -24.49 1.56
N ASP A 471 4.96 -25.33 1.87
CA ASP A 471 3.88 -25.71 0.96
C ASP A 471 2.52 -25.26 1.52
N SER A 472 2.00 -24.16 1.01
CA SER A 472 0.67 -23.65 1.40
C SER A 472 -0.48 -24.56 0.94
N HIS A 473 -0.28 -25.42 -0.05
CA HIS A 473 -1.23 -26.43 -0.52
C HIS A 473 -1.14 -27.75 0.23
N HIS A 474 -0.33 -27.80 1.29
CA HIS A 474 -0.11 -29.04 2.04
C HIS A 474 -1.42 -29.66 2.52
N PRO A 475 -1.64 -30.97 2.36
CA PRO A 475 -2.89 -31.63 2.69
C PRO A 475 -3.34 -31.43 4.15
N ALA A 476 -2.40 -31.26 5.08
CA ALA A 476 -2.75 -30.96 6.48
C ALA A 476 -3.42 -29.60 6.62
N VAL A 477 -2.91 -28.58 5.91
CA VAL A 477 -3.48 -27.22 5.93
C VAL A 477 -4.87 -27.23 5.31
N LEU A 478 -5.05 -27.86 4.14
CA LEU A 478 -6.35 -27.96 3.48
C LEU A 478 -7.39 -28.71 4.32
N ARG A 479 -6.97 -29.77 5.04
CA ARG A 479 -7.86 -30.47 6.00
C ARG A 479 -8.26 -29.61 7.19
N MET A 480 -7.35 -28.79 7.70
CA MET A 480 -7.63 -27.85 8.79
C MET A 480 -8.61 -26.77 8.34
N ILE A 481 -8.44 -26.21 7.14
CA ILE A 481 -9.38 -25.26 6.55
C ILE A 481 -10.76 -25.88 6.45
N ARG A 482 -10.89 -27.05 5.87
CA ARG A 482 -12.15 -27.78 5.75
C ARG A 482 -12.80 -28.04 7.11
N HIS A 483 -12.04 -28.55 8.08
CA HIS A 483 -12.52 -28.81 9.43
C HIS A 483 -13.08 -27.55 10.10
N THR A 484 -12.38 -26.41 9.96
CA THR A 484 -12.81 -25.13 10.53
C THR A 484 -14.11 -24.64 9.90
N ILE A 485 -14.27 -24.79 8.58
CA ILE A 485 -15.49 -24.40 7.88
C ILE A 485 -16.67 -25.26 8.37
N GLU A 486 -16.49 -26.59 8.43
CA GLU A 486 -17.51 -27.52 8.89
C GLU A 486 -17.88 -27.27 10.37
N ALA A 487 -16.91 -26.97 11.23
CA ALA A 487 -17.14 -26.66 12.64
C ALA A 487 -17.92 -25.35 12.82
N GLY A 488 -17.50 -24.27 12.14
CA GLY A 488 -18.21 -23.00 12.18
C GLY A 488 -19.68 -23.15 11.77
N HIS A 489 -19.94 -23.83 10.67
CA HIS A 489 -21.30 -24.02 10.17
C HIS A 489 -22.19 -24.85 11.11
N ARG A 490 -21.64 -25.84 11.83
CA ARG A 490 -22.40 -26.60 12.83
C ARG A 490 -23.01 -25.72 13.92
N HIS A 491 -22.37 -24.60 14.24
CA HIS A 491 -22.76 -23.66 15.28
C HIS A 491 -23.37 -22.35 14.74
N GLY A 492 -23.60 -22.26 13.42
CA GLY A 492 -24.18 -21.07 12.78
C GLY A 492 -23.20 -19.90 12.59
N CYS A 493 -21.90 -20.15 12.75
CA CYS A 493 -20.83 -19.21 12.53
C CYS A 493 -20.44 -19.22 11.03
N TRP A 494 -20.48 -18.09 10.34
CA TRP A 494 -20.01 -18.04 8.96
C TRP A 494 -18.48 -18.03 8.91
N VAL A 495 -17.90 -18.55 7.82
CA VAL A 495 -16.45 -18.76 7.72
C VAL A 495 -15.90 -18.15 6.44
N GLY A 496 -14.92 -17.25 6.61
CA GLY A 496 -14.16 -16.64 5.52
C GLY A 496 -12.69 -17.05 5.52
N ILE A 497 -11.99 -16.69 4.43
CA ILE A 497 -10.54 -16.83 4.28
C ILE A 497 -9.95 -15.46 3.95
N CYS A 498 -9.04 -14.96 4.78
CA CYS A 498 -8.36 -13.68 4.56
C CYS A 498 -6.85 -13.80 4.30
N GLY A 499 -6.28 -14.99 4.44
CA GLY A 499 -4.90 -15.26 4.06
C GLY A 499 -4.70 -15.35 2.54
N GLU A 500 -3.45 -15.48 2.12
CA GLU A 500 -3.08 -15.47 0.68
C GLU A 500 -3.75 -16.58 -0.13
N LEU A 501 -4.03 -17.73 0.48
CA LEU A 501 -4.76 -18.81 -0.17
C LEU A 501 -6.16 -18.41 -0.64
N GLY A 502 -6.79 -17.40 -0.02
CA GLY A 502 -8.07 -16.86 -0.48
C GLY A 502 -8.03 -16.30 -1.91
N ALA A 503 -6.87 -15.84 -2.35
CA ALA A 503 -6.63 -15.33 -3.71
C ALA A 503 -6.13 -16.40 -4.69
N ASP A 504 -5.83 -17.61 -4.20
CA ASP A 504 -5.33 -18.70 -5.03
C ASP A 504 -6.44 -19.25 -5.93
N GLN A 505 -6.29 -18.95 -7.22
CA GLN A 505 -7.28 -19.33 -8.23
C GLN A 505 -7.42 -20.84 -8.42
N THR A 506 -6.37 -21.60 -8.12
CA THR A 506 -6.36 -23.07 -8.24
C THR A 506 -7.12 -23.75 -7.11
N LEU A 507 -7.22 -23.10 -5.95
CA LEU A 507 -7.94 -23.59 -4.78
C LEU A 507 -9.35 -23.02 -4.63
N THR A 508 -9.73 -22.04 -5.45
CA THR A 508 -11.04 -21.38 -5.34
C THR A 508 -12.18 -22.40 -5.36
N GLU A 509 -12.23 -23.31 -6.34
CA GLU A 509 -13.27 -24.35 -6.40
C GLU A 509 -13.28 -25.25 -5.16
N THR A 510 -12.10 -25.66 -4.70
CA THR A 510 -11.95 -26.49 -3.50
C THR A 510 -12.55 -25.80 -2.27
N PHE A 511 -12.26 -24.52 -2.05
CA PHE A 511 -12.79 -23.77 -0.91
C PHE A 511 -14.31 -23.57 -1.01
N LEU A 512 -14.83 -23.31 -2.22
CA LEU A 512 -16.27 -23.21 -2.42
C LEU A 512 -16.97 -24.55 -2.14
N ARG A 513 -16.37 -25.67 -2.51
CA ARG A 513 -16.88 -27.02 -2.21
C ARG A 513 -16.78 -27.37 -0.71
N TYR A 514 -15.78 -26.85 0.00
CA TYR A 514 -15.71 -26.96 1.47
C TYR A 514 -16.82 -26.14 2.16
N GLY A 515 -17.43 -25.20 1.44
CA GLY A 515 -18.54 -24.42 1.95
C GLY A 515 -18.17 -23.00 2.39
N VAL A 516 -16.98 -22.50 2.07
CA VAL A 516 -16.59 -21.13 2.48
C VAL A 516 -17.66 -20.10 2.10
N ASP A 517 -17.90 -19.14 2.98
CA ASP A 517 -18.91 -18.08 2.81
C ASP A 517 -18.32 -16.81 2.25
N GLU A 518 -17.02 -16.56 2.54
CA GLU A 518 -16.36 -15.32 2.21
C GLU A 518 -14.88 -15.56 1.80
N LEU A 519 -14.42 -14.83 0.80
CA LEU A 519 -13.03 -14.76 0.41
C LEU A 519 -12.56 -13.29 0.42
N SER A 520 -11.61 -12.99 1.31
CA SER A 520 -11.00 -11.66 1.43
C SER A 520 -9.62 -11.64 0.80
N VAL A 521 -9.46 -10.82 -0.22
CA VAL A 521 -8.29 -10.82 -1.08
C VAL A 521 -7.73 -9.41 -1.27
N SER A 522 -6.57 -9.27 -1.89
CA SER A 522 -6.11 -7.94 -2.32
C SER A 522 -7.14 -7.30 -3.25
N PRO A 523 -7.33 -5.96 -3.25
CA PRO A 523 -8.31 -5.31 -4.11
C PRO A 523 -8.21 -5.71 -5.58
N SER A 524 -7.00 -5.86 -6.12
CA SER A 524 -6.75 -6.28 -7.51
C SER A 524 -7.20 -7.72 -7.83
N SER A 525 -7.34 -8.57 -6.83
CA SER A 525 -7.76 -9.97 -6.98
C SER A 525 -9.28 -10.16 -6.95
N VAL A 526 -10.06 -9.13 -6.60
CA VAL A 526 -11.52 -9.20 -6.47
C VAL A 526 -12.21 -9.57 -7.79
N LEU A 527 -11.90 -8.88 -8.87
CA LEU A 527 -12.51 -9.13 -10.18
C LEU A 527 -12.04 -10.45 -10.81
N PRO A 528 -10.75 -10.83 -10.77
CA PRO A 528 -10.30 -12.17 -11.16
C PRO A 528 -11.03 -13.29 -10.43
N LEU A 529 -11.18 -13.17 -9.11
CA LEU A 529 -11.88 -14.15 -8.29
C LEU A 529 -13.36 -14.23 -8.65
N ARG A 530 -14.03 -13.08 -8.85
CA ARG A 530 -15.42 -13.01 -9.34
C ARG A 530 -15.60 -13.74 -10.66
N LYS A 531 -14.65 -13.59 -11.59
CA LYS A 531 -14.66 -14.30 -12.87
C LYS A 531 -14.69 -15.81 -12.66
N ILE A 532 -13.84 -16.33 -11.78
CA ILE A 532 -13.76 -17.76 -11.47
C ILE A 532 -15.06 -18.24 -10.82
N ILE A 533 -15.50 -17.61 -9.73
CA ILE A 533 -16.74 -17.98 -9.03
C ILE A 533 -17.90 -18.10 -10.01
N ARG A 534 -18.06 -17.15 -10.92
CA ARG A 534 -19.14 -17.11 -11.91
C ARG A 534 -19.04 -18.17 -13.01
N SER A 535 -17.88 -18.82 -13.14
CA SER A 535 -17.67 -19.92 -14.10
C SER A 535 -17.86 -21.31 -13.50
N LEU A 536 -17.93 -21.42 -12.16
CA LEU A 536 -18.02 -22.69 -11.46
C LEU A 536 -19.46 -23.18 -11.32
N ASP A 537 -19.63 -24.49 -11.45
CA ASP A 537 -20.88 -25.22 -11.19
C ASP A 537 -20.61 -26.29 -10.12
N LEU A 538 -20.96 -26.00 -8.88
CA LEU A 538 -20.66 -26.86 -7.74
C LEU A 538 -21.60 -28.08 -7.64
N SER A 539 -22.68 -28.10 -8.45
CA SER A 539 -23.57 -29.26 -8.54
C SER A 539 -22.95 -30.44 -9.31
N LYS A 540 -21.90 -30.17 -10.10
CA LYS A 540 -21.14 -31.18 -10.82
C LYS A 540 -20.02 -31.74 -9.93
N GLU A 541 -19.70 -33.02 -10.12
CA GLU A 541 -18.49 -33.59 -9.48
C GLU A 541 -17.24 -32.89 -9.99
N SER A 542 -16.23 -32.74 -9.13
CA SER A 542 -14.92 -32.22 -9.52
C SER A 542 -14.34 -33.10 -10.63
N GLN A 543 -13.71 -32.48 -11.62
CA GLN A 543 -13.08 -33.22 -12.73
C GLN A 543 -11.66 -33.70 -12.36
N ASP A 544 -11.34 -33.81 -11.07
CA ASP A 544 -10.05 -34.37 -10.57
C ASP A 544 -10.16 -35.87 -10.27
#